data_b82cd16ffb87343b8c7189132a83fbcd
#
_entry.id   b82cd16ffb87343b8c7189132a83fbcd
#
_cell.length_a   1.000
_cell.length_b   1.000
_cell.length_c   1.000
_cell.angle_alpha   90.00
_cell.angle_beta   90.00
_cell.angle_gamma   90.00
#
_symmetry.space_group_name_H-M   'P 1'
#
loop_
_entity.id
_entity.type
_entity.pdbx_description
1 polymer ?
#
loop_
_entity_poly.entity_id
_entity_poly.type
_entity_poly.pdbx_seq_one_letter_code
_entity_poly.pdbx_strand_id
1 'polypeptide(L)'
;MWLAAFVFALTLPVFYSCSGDDNGKTASANVNANNAQVFPEYARMEMPHIKDGSRIIIHRTDAFGVNYIVEWDDGLRAQRWTCYRLDPDNSVKKGSRSGWWHGKDPFAEDELIPAAYRTTLTDYSQMTPHYDRGHICPSADRLNSKEANQQTYLLGNIQPQLNGFNTGVWLYMENKIHGNSYDNIKGWNNTAFRDTLYICKGGTIDNNNYTRSNTGLVIPKYFFAAILRVKNGQYNALGLWFEHKNDHSTSLKAYACSIDELERRTGIDFFCNLPDDRERVIEAAQPNDALWGLE
;
A
#
# COMPACT_ATOMS: atom_id res chain seq x y z
N MET A 1 1.25 73.92 -2.90
CA MET A 1 1.37 72.55 -2.31
C MET A 1 -0.02 71.90 -2.39
N TRP A 2 -0.27 71.12 -3.44
CA TRP A 2 -1.58 70.49 -3.67
C TRP A 2 -1.39 68.99 -3.54
N LEU A 3 -2.08 68.38 -2.58
CA LEU A 3 -2.18 66.94 -2.44
C LEU A 3 -3.22 66.41 -3.44
N ALA A 4 -2.81 65.50 -4.31
CA ALA A 4 -3.71 64.75 -5.16
C ALA A 4 -4.02 63.38 -4.48
N ALA A 5 -5.28 63.17 -4.09
CA ALA A 5 -5.77 61.89 -3.60
C ALA A 5 -6.12 60.97 -4.78
N PHE A 6 -5.45 59.81 -4.89
CA PHE A 6 -5.81 58.74 -5.83
C PHE A 6 -6.87 57.85 -5.18
N VAL A 7 -8.06 57.86 -5.80
CA VAL A 7 -9.12 56.89 -5.48
C VAL A 7 -8.93 55.65 -6.36
N PHE A 8 -8.60 54.51 -5.76
CA PHE A 8 -8.60 53.21 -6.45
C PHE A 8 -10.03 52.67 -6.45
N ALA A 9 -10.62 52.60 -7.65
CA ALA A 9 -11.89 51.91 -7.89
C ALA A 9 -11.61 50.41 -8.03
N LEU A 10 -12.05 49.61 -7.07
CA LEU A 10 -12.11 48.13 -7.20
C LEU A 10 -13.29 47.75 -8.09
N THR A 11 -13.00 47.32 -9.33
CA THR A 11 -13.99 46.63 -10.16
C THR A 11 -14.00 45.15 -9.85
N LEU A 12 -15.08 44.68 -9.24
CA LEU A 12 -15.35 43.26 -9.09
C LEU A 12 -15.82 42.67 -10.43
N PRO A 13 -15.27 41.55 -10.89
CA PRO A 13 -15.80 40.90 -12.09
C PRO A 13 -17.13 40.19 -11.74
N VAL A 14 -18.19 40.59 -12.45
CA VAL A 14 -19.48 39.92 -12.46
C VAL A 14 -19.33 38.66 -13.32
N PHE A 15 -19.37 37.50 -12.70
CA PHE A 15 -19.48 36.23 -13.43
C PHE A 15 -20.93 36.05 -13.92
N TYR A 16 -21.10 36.15 -15.22
CA TYR A 16 -22.34 35.71 -15.87
C TYR A 16 -22.40 34.18 -15.83
N SER A 17 -23.38 33.66 -15.07
CA SER A 17 -23.74 32.26 -15.08
C SER A 17 -24.53 31.98 -16.36
N CYS A 18 -23.95 31.28 -17.32
CA CYS A 18 -24.70 30.63 -18.39
C CYS A 18 -25.43 29.42 -17.82
N SER A 19 -26.76 29.49 -17.76
CA SER A 19 -27.63 28.33 -17.54
C SER A 19 -27.62 27.47 -18.81
N GLY A 20 -26.82 26.43 -18.82
CA GLY A 20 -26.94 25.30 -19.73
C GLY A 20 -27.47 24.12 -18.92
N ASP A 21 -28.60 23.55 -19.37
CA ASP A 21 -29.13 22.28 -18.85
C ASP A 21 -28.12 21.16 -19.10
N ASP A 22 -27.24 20.95 -18.14
CA ASP A 22 -26.41 19.77 -18.06
C ASP A 22 -26.98 18.92 -16.93
N ASN A 23 -27.41 17.67 -17.25
CA ASN A 23 -27.81 16.67 -16.29
C ASN A 23 -26.65 16.46 -15.29
N GLY A 24 -26.61 17.31 -14.28
CA GLY A 24 -25.60 17.32 -13.24
C GLY A 24 -25.62 16.00 -12.47
N LYS A 25 -24.75 15.09 -12.86
CA LYS A 25 -24.21 14.14 -11.90
C LYS A 25 -23.47 15.00 -10.88
N THR A 26 -24.14 15.30 -9.75
CA THR A 26 -23.43 15.80 -8.56
C THR A 26 -22.27 14.84 -8.32
N ALA A 27 -21.04 15.39 -8.34
CA ALA A 27 -19.90 14.59 -7.96
C ALA A 27 -20.23 13.94 -6.61
N SER A 28 -20.09 12.62 -6.53
CA SER A 28 -20.31 11.90 -5.29
C SER A 28 -19.38 12.50 -4.22
N ALA A 29 -19.91 12.71 -3.01
CA ALA A 29 -19.11 13.20 -1.90
C ALA A 29 -17.95 12.23 -1.61
N ASN A 30 -16.88 12.76 -1.05
CA ASN A 30 -15.79 11.99 -0.47
C ASN A 30 -15.31 12.75 0.77
N VAL A 31 -15.87 12.39 1.93
CA VAL A 31 -15.67 13.13 3.18
C VAL A 31 -14.45 12.66 3.96
N ASN A 32 -13.97 11.44 3.72
CA ASN A 32 -12.81 10.82 4.37
C ASN A 32 -11.54 10.83 3.50
N ALA A 33 -11.60 11.39 2.29
CA ALA A 33 -10.45 11.48 1.40
C ALA A 33 -9.24 12.15 2.05
N ASN A 34 -8.06 11.65 1.74
CA ASN A 34 -6.82 12.30 2.12
C ASN A 34 -6.67 13.68 1.45
N ASN A 35 -6.04 14.62 2.16
CA ASN A 35 -5.85 15.98 1.65
C ASN A 35 -4.76 16.05 0.57
N ALA A 36 -5.17 15.97 -0.69
CA ALA A 36 -4.28 16.05 -1.86
C ALA A 36 -3.62 17.43 -2.05
N GLN A 37 -4.02 18.47 -1.31
CA GLN A 37 -3.36 19.77 -1.34
C GLN A 37 -2.01 19.75 -0.59
N VAL A 38 -1.82 18.80 0.34
CA VAL A 38 -0.55 18.61 1.02
C VAL A 38 0.47 17.96 0.07
N PHE A 39 0.08 16.84 -0.55
CA PHE A 39 0.82 16.19 -1.64
C PHE A 39 -0.20 15.57 -2.61
N PRO A 40 -0.03 15.75 -3.93
CA PRO A 40 -0.93 15.17 -4.93
C PRO A 40 -1.05 13.65 -4.83
N GLU A 41 0.01 12.98 -4.36
CA GLU A 41 0.02 11.53 -4.17
C GLU A 41 -0.97 11.04 -3.13
N TYR A 42 -1.41 11.89 -2.22
CA TYR A 42 -2.40 11.52 -1.19
C TYR A 42 -3.78 11.19 -1.77
N ALA A 43 -4.07 11.63 -3.01
CA ALA A 43 -5.27 11.23 -3.75
C ALA A 43 -5.17 9.83 -4.41
N ARG A 44 -4.07 9.08 -4.20
CA ARG A 44 -3.90 7.76 -4.83
C ARG A 44 -4.85 6.75 -4.21
N MET A 45 -5.47 5.94 -5.07
CA MET A 45 -6.51 4.98 -4.70
C MET A 45 -6.03 3.88 -3.75
N GLU A 46 -4.75 3.52 -3.83
CA GLU A 46 -4.15 2.52 -2.95
C GLU A 46 -3.84 3.03 -1.54
N MET A 47 -3.88 4.35 -1.31
CA MET A 47 -3.58 4.92 0.01
C MET A 47 -4.78 4.81 0.93
N PRO A 48 -4.61 4.21 2.12
CA PRO A 48 -5.56 4.36 3.23
C PRO A 48 -5.63 5.79 3.74
N HIS A 49 -6.64 6.08 4.56
CA HIS A 49 -6.69 7.33 5.32
C HIS A 49 -5.47 7.41 6.24
N ILE A 50 -4.77 8.55 6.14
CA ILE A 50 -3.53 8.80 6.88
C ILE A 50 -3.87 9.05 8.35
N LYS A 51 -3.24 8.30 9.24
CA LYS A 51 -3.39 8.53 10.68
C LYS A 51 -2.67 9.81 11.11
N ASP A 52 -3.35 10.65 11.91
CA ASP A 52 -2.77 11.87 12.44
C ASP A 52 -1.46 11.59 13.19
N GLY A 53 -0.44 12.39 12.88
CA GLY A 53 0.88 12.28 13.48
C GLY A 53 1.80 11.24 12.86
N SER A 54 1.32 10.44 11.91
CA SER A 54 2.17 9.52 11.16
C SER A 54 3.02 10.24 10.12
N ARG A 55 4.15 9.63 9.77
CA ARG A 55 5.02 10.07 8.68
C ARG A 55 4.69 9.31 7.40
N ILE A 56 4.49 10.02 6.29
CA ILE A 56 4.33 9.41 4.97
C ILE A 56 5.67 9.45 4.23
N ILE A 57 6.15 8.28 3.83
CA ILE A 57 7.36 8.08 3.05
C ILE A 57 6.96 7.69 1.63
N ILE A 58 7.36 8.49 0.64
CA ILE A 58 7.01 8.25 -0.76
C ILE A 58 8.27 7.89 -1.53
N HIS A 59 8.42 6.62 -1.88
CA HIS A 59 9.48 6.15 -2.75
C HIS A 59 9.11 6.37 -4.22
N ARG A 60 10.03 6.96 -4.98
CA ARG A 60 9.85 7.27 -6.40
C ARG A 60 11.04 6.78 -7.21
N THR A 61 10.79 6.50 -8.47
CA THR A 61 11.83 6.30 -9.48
C THR A 61 11.64 7.32 -10.61
N ASP A 62 12.73 7.72 -11.25
CA ASP A 62 12.66 8.68 -12.36
C ASP A 62 11.82 8.15 -13.53
N ALA A 63 11.90 6.85 -13.78
CA ALA A 63 11.26 6.22 -14.94
C ALA A 63 9.76 5.91 -14.74
N PHE A 64 9.30 5.67 -13.50
CA PHE A 64 7.95 5.14 -13.22
C PHE A 64 7.18 5.94 -12.17
N GLY A 65 7.74 7.06 -11.70
CA GLY A 65 7.13 7.87 -10.66
C GLY A 65 7.04 7.14 -9.32
N VAL A 66 5.90 7.19 -8.64
CA VAL A 66 5.72 6.55 -7.33
C VAL A 66 5.87 5.04 -7.43
N ASN A 67 6.85 4.52 -6.70
CA ASN A 67 7.14 3.10 -6.59
C ASN A 67 6.24 2.43 -5.54
N TYR A 68 6.28 2.92 -4.31
CA TYR A 68 5.37 2.58 -3.22
C TYR A 68 5.37 3.69 -2.17
N ILE A 69 4.39 3.66 -1.27
CA ILE A 69 4.24 4.62 -0.16
C ILE A 69 4.15 3.84 1.14
N VAL A 70 4.76 4.36 2.19
CA VAL A 70 4.75 3.80 3.55
C VAL A 70 4.16 4.81 4.51
N GLU A 71 3.27 4.37 5.39
CA GLU A 71 2.92 5.10 6.60
C GLU A 71 3.79 4.59 7.75
N TRP A 72 4.58 5.48 8.33
CA TRP A 72 5.56 5.18 9.36
C TRP A 72 5.17 5.80 10.69
N ASP A 73 5.25 5.00 11.76
CA ASP A 73 5.11 5.47 13.13
C ASP A 73 6.52 5.67 13.71
N ASP A 74 6.87 6.95 13.96
CA ASP A 74 8.18 7.34 14.50
C ASP A 74 8.41 6.78 15.92
N GLY A 75 7.37 6.73 16.74
CA GLY A 75 7.44 6.26 18.12
C GLY A 75 7.62 4.73 18.24
N LEU A 76 7.01 4.01 17.34
CA LEU A 76 7.15 2.55 17.26
C LEU A 76 8.36 2.12 16.44
N ARG A 77 8.88 2.99 15.57
CA ARG A 77 9.89 2.69 14.55
C ARG A 77 9.42 1.54 13.65
N ALA A 78 8.20 1.65 13.15
CA ALA A 78 7.55 0.59 12.37
C ALA A 78 6.59 1.18 11.34
N GLN A 79 6.46 0.49 10.21
CA GLN A 79 5.45 0.83 9.23
C GLN A 79 4.06 0.34 9.69
N ARG A 80 3.03 1.17 9.46
CA ARG A 80 1.63 0.79 9.65
C ARG A 80 1.11 0.05 8.43
N TRP A 81 1.48 0.51 7.25
CA TRP A 81 1.20 -0.11 5.97
C TRP A 81 2.21 0.34 4.90
N THR A 82 2.30 -0.46 3.85
CA THR A 82 2.91 -0.09 2.57
C THR A 82 1.87 -0.28 1.48
N CYS A 83 1.65 0.76 0.66
CA CYS A 83 0.73 0.68 -0.45
C CYS A 83 1.40 0.95 -1.79
N TYR A 84 0.87 0.33 -2.84
CA TYR A 84 1.36 0.42 -4.21
C TYR A 84 0.32 -0.04 -5.20
N ARG A 85 0.51 0.31 -6.47
CA ARG A 85 -0.33 -0.21 -7.54
C ARG A 85 0.45 -1.06 -8.53
N LEU A 86 -0.28 -1.92 -9.24
CA LEU A 86 0.19 -2.69 -10.38
C LEU A 86 -0.71 -2.39 -11.58
N ASP A 87 -0.10 -1.87 -12.63
CA ASP A 87 -0.72 -1.53 -13.90
C ASP A 87 0.16 -2.02 -15.07
N PRO A 88 -0.27 -1.94 -16.34
CA PRO A 88 0.53 -2.41 -17.46
C PRO A 88 1.91 -1.75 -17.55
N ASP A 89 2.02 -0.45 -17.21
CA ASP A 89 3.25 0.32 -17.39
C ASP A 89 4.32 -0.08 -16.37
N ASN A 90 3.93 -0.31 -15.12
CA ASN A 90 4.88 -0.64 -14.05
C ASN A 90 5.09 -2.13 -13.82
N SER A 91 4.31 -3.00 -14.49
CA SER A 91 4.40 -4.47 -14.36
C SER A 91 5.33 -5.11 -15.37
N VAL A 92 6.02 -4.32 -16.19
CA VAL A 92 7.00 -4.81 -17.16
C VAL A 92 8.23 -5.34 -16.43
N LYS A 93 8.61 -6.59 -16.70
CA LYS A 93 9.83 -7.19 -16.12
C LYS A 93 11.04 -6.86 -17.01
N LYS A 94 11.97 -6.06 -16.50
CA LYS A 94 13.24 -5.68 -17.17
C LYS A 94 14.46 -6.39 -16.61
N GLY A 95 14.29 -7.22 -15.60
CA GLY A 95 15.37 -7.96 -14.97
C GLY A 95 14.86 -8.95 -13.93
N SER A 96 15.79 -9.46 -13.13
CA SER A 96 15.50 -10.39 -12.05
C SER A 96 16.35 -10.04 -10.82
N ARG A 97 15.85 -10.45 -9.65
CA ARG A 97 16.57 -10.32 -8.38
C ARG A 97 18.00 -10.92 -8.48
N SER A 98 18.12 -12.15 -8.95
CA SER A 98 19.40 -12.82 -9.09
C SER A 98 20.34 -12.10 -10.07
N GLY A 99 19.81 -11.60 -11.20
CA GLY A 99 20.57 -10.89 -12.22
C GLY A 99 21.08 -9.51 -11.74
N TRP A 100 20.37 -8.84 -10.82
CA TRP A 100 20.78 -7.53 -10.34
C TRP A 100 21.71 -7.59 -9.11
N TRP A 101 21.48 -8.56 -8.22
CA TRP A 101 22.19 -8.61 -6.94
C TRP A 101 23.35 -9.60 -6.91
N HIS A 102 23.38 -10.59 -7.83
CA HIS A 102 24.48 -11.57 -7.93
C HIS A 102 24.87 -12.19 -6.57
N GLY A 103 23.85 -12.53 -5.74
CA GLY A 103 24.06 -13.10 -4.42
C GLY A 103 24.45 -12.10 -3.31
N LYS A 104 24.58 -10.80 -3.64
CA LYS A 104 24.80 -9.77 -2.62
C LYS A 104 23.52 -9.48 -1.84
N ASP A 105 23.68 -9.19 -0.56
CA ASP A 105 22.57 -8.70 0.27
C ASP A 105 22.23 -7.25 -0.10
N PRO A 106 21.02 -6.97 -0.64
CA PRO A 106 20.65 -5.63 -1.08
C PRO A 106 19.96 -4.79 0.02
N PHE A 107 19.72 -5.35 1.21
CA PHE A 107 19.04 -4.62 2.28
C PHE A 107 19.84 -3.41 2.76
N ALA A 108 19.14 -2.30 2.99
CA ALA A 108 19.71 -1.05 3.46
C ALA A 108 18.74 -0.31 4.38
N GLU A 109 19.28 0.56 5.21
CA GLU A 109 18.46 1.49 5.98
C GLU A 109 17.72 2.45 5.05
N ASP A 110 16.53 2.88 5.46
CA ASP A 110 15.72 3.82 4.69
C ASP A 110 16.07 5.26 5.10
N GLU A 111 16.86 5.93 4.27
CA GLU A 111 17.32 7.29 4.56
C GLU A 111 16.24 8.37 4.46
N LEU A 112 15.08 8.06 3.88
CA LEU A 112 13.91 8.96 3.91
C LEU A 112 13.27 9.02 5.30
N ILE A 113 13.58 8.04 6.16
CA ILE A 113 13.21 8.06 7.58
C ILE A 113 14.36 8.68 8.37
N PRO A 114 14.13 9.73 9.17
CA PRO A 114 15.19 10.33 9.99
C PRO A 114 15.91 9.30 10.86
N ALA A 115 17.21 9.44 11.02
CA ALA A 115 18.07 8.46 11.72
C ALA A 115 17.58 8.10 13.14
N ALA A 116 16.93 9.03 13.84
CA ALA A 116 16.39 8.80 15.18
C ALA A 116 15.19 7.83 15.20
N TYR A 117 14.51 7.64 14.07
CA TYR A 117 13.25 6.92 13.99
C TYR A 117 13.29 5.70 13.06
N ARG A 118 14.36 5.54 12.26
CA ARG A 118 14.47 4.39 11.35
C ARG A 118 14.97 3.13 12.06
N THR A 119 14.65 2.00 11.51
CA THR A 119 15.25 0.72 11.87
C THR A 119 16.59 0.54 11.17
N THR A 120 17.50 -0.24 11.77
CA THR A 120 18.85 -0.45 11.28
C THR A 120 19.09 -1.90 10.91
N LEU A 121 20.11 -2.17 10.10
CA LEU A 121 20.56 -3.54 9.80
C LEU A 121 20.98 -4.27 11.08
N THR A 122 21.53 -3.55 12.07
CA THR A 122 21.93 -4.09 13.38
C THR A 122 20.72 -4.55 14.17
N ASP A 123 19.61 -3.80 14.16
CA ASP A 123 18.35 -4.21 14.83
C ASP A 123 17.90 -5.60 14.34
N TYR A 124 18.00 -5.87 13.04
CA TYR A 124 17.61 -7.16 12.46
C TYR A 124 18.64 -8.26 12.69
N SER A 125 19.95 -7.96 12.57
CA SER A 125 21.00 -8.97 12.72
C SER A 125 21.18 -9.47 14.15
N GLN A 126 20.83 -8.65 15.14
CA GLN A 126 20.92 -8.99 16.58
C GLN A 126 19.58 -9.38 17.19
N MET A 127 18.53 -9.47 16.39
CA MET A 127 17.19 -9.81 16.87
C MET A 127 17.09 -11.25 17.37
N THR A 128 16.53 -11.41 18.57
CA THR A 128 16.28 -12.71 19.19
C THR A 128 14.84 -12.76 19.71
N PRO A 129 14.05 -13.81 19.42
CA PRO A 129 14.34 -14.87 18.44
C PRO A 129 14.53 -14.31 17.03
N HIS A 130 15.15 -15.07 16.15
CA HIS A 130 15.41 -14.66 14.78
C HIS A 130 14.11 -14.67 13.95
N TYR A 131 13.89 -13.61 13.19
CA TYR A 131 12.82 -13.46 12.20
C TYR A 131 13.43 -13.13 10.84
N ASP A 132 12.75 -13.48 9.77
CA ASP A 132 13.10 -13.05 8.43
C ASP A 132 12.85 -11.54 8.26
N ARG A 133 13.60 -10.94 7.35
CA ARG A 133 13.33 -9.58 6.83
C ARG A 133 12.22 -9.68 5.79
N GLY A 134 10.96 -9.68 6.26
CA GLY A 134 9.79 -9.86 5.42
C GLY A 134 9.42 -8.59 4.65
N HIS A 135 9.33 -8.70 3.31
CA HIS A 135 8.88 -7.59 2.47
C HIS A 135 7.37 -7.35 2.61
N ILE A 136 6.98 -6.08 2.55
CA ILE A 136 5.56 -5.73 2.42
C ILE A 136 5.24 -5.40 0.96
N CYS A 137 5.94 -4.45 0.31
CA CYS A 137 5.97 -4.39 -1.16
C CYS A 137 7.04 -5.38 -1.65
N PRO A 138 6.68 -6.50 -2.31
CA PRO A 138 7.63 -7.54 -2.64
C PRO A 138 8.54 -7.13 -3.81
N SER A 139 9.77 -7.62 -3.78
CA SER A 139 10.74 -7.39 -4.84
C SER A 139 10.26 -7.91 -6.20
N ALA A 140 9.44 -8.98 -6.21
CA ALA A 140 8.89 -9.55 -7.44
C ALA A 140 7.88 -8.64 -8.16
N ASP A 141 7.23 -7.72 -7.45
CA ASP A 141 6.32 -6.73 -8.02
C ASP A 141 7.03 -5.48 -8.57
N ARG A 142 8.34 -5.38 -8.37
CA ARG A 142 9.18 -4.23 -8.74
C ARG A 142 10.37 -4.64 -9.62
N LEU A 143 10.10 -5.43 -10.66
CA LEU A 143 11.10 -5.87 -11.63
C LEU A 143 11.16 -4.98 -12.89
N ASN A 144 10.49 -3.85 -12.87
CA ASN A 144 10.47 -2.87 -13.96
C ASN A 144 11.77 -2.05 -14.06
N SER A 145 12.52 -1.88 -12.95
CA SER A 145 13.87 -1.32 -12.96
C SER A 145 14.69 -1.84 -11.77
N LYS A 146 16.02 -1.76 -11.88
CA LYS A 146 16.91 -2.10 -10.77
C LYS A 146 16.69 -1.16 -9.58
N GLU A 147 16.48 0.13 -9.85
CA GLU A 147 16.18 1.15 -8.84
C GLU A 147 14.88 0.84 -8.07
N ALA A 148 13.78 0.58 -8.79
CA ALA A 148 12.51 0.22 -8.17
C ALA A 148 12.65 -1.05 -7.31
N ASN A 149 13.38 -2.04 -7.79
CA ASN A 149 13.65 -3.26 -7.06
C ASN A 149 14.50 -3.00 -5.82
N GLN A 150 15.55 -2.17 -5.92
CA GLN A 150 16.41 -1.82 -4.79
C GLN A 150 15.64 -1.17 -3.64
N GLN A 151 14.73 -0.27 -3.95
CA GLN A 151 13.91 0.39 -2.94
C GLN A 151 13.09 -0.61 -2.12
N THR A 152 12.68 -1.75 -2.68
CA THR A 152 11.91 -2.75 -1.90
C THR A 152 12.70 -3.35 -0.73
N TYR A 153 14.05 -3.29 -0.77
CA TYR A 153 14.93 -3.78 0.29
C TYR A 153 15.26 -2.73 1.37
N LEU A 154 14.71 -1.52 1.26
CA LEU A 154 14.84 -0.51 2.31
C LEU A 154 14.04 -0.95 3.55
N LEU A 155 14.66 -0.81 4.73
CA LEU A 155 14.08 -1.32 5.98
C LEU A 155 12.74 -0.64 6.34
N GLY A 156 12.41 0.50 5.76
CA GLY A 156 11.07 1.10 5.83
C GLY A 156 9.96 0.24 5.24
N ASN A 157 10.29 -0.68 4.32
CA ASN A 157 9.39 -1.64 3.68
C ASN A 157 9.44 -3.05 4.31
N ILE A 158 10.16 -3.24 5.41
CA ILE A 158 10.47 -4.55 5.98
C ILE A 158 9.84 -4.68 7.37
N GLN A 159 9.25 -5.84 7.64
CA GLN A 159 8.79 -6.21 8.99
C GLN A 159 9.34 -7.59 9.39
N PRO A 160 9.58 -7.82 10.71
CA PRO A 160 9.95 -9.14 11.18
C PRO A 160 8.87 -10.17 10.87
N GLN A 161 9.20 -11.22 10.16
CA GLN A 161 8.29 -12.32 9.83
C GLN A 161 8.87 -13.67 10.24
N LEU A 162 8.04 -14.55 10.79
CA LEU A 162 8.39 -15.95 11.02
C LEU A 162 8.71 -16.60 9.66
N ASN A 163 9.74 -17.43 9.60
CA ASN A 163 10.18 -18.05 8.34
C ASN A 163 9.06 -18.84 7.66
N GLY A 164 8.32 -19.69 8.41
CA GLY A 164 7.21 -20.46 7.83
C GLY A 164 6.03 -19.58 7.38
N PHE A 165 5.85 -18.39 7.97
CA PHE A 165 4.89 -17.41 7.51
C PHE A 165 5.38 -16.74 6.20
N ASN A 166 6.60 -16.20 6.22
CA ASN A 166 7.21 -15.46 5.11
C ASN A 166 7.33 -16.31 3.84
N THR A 167 7.88 -17.52 3.98
CA THR A 167 8.06 -18.47 2.85
C THR A 167 6.82 -19.33 2.55
N GLY A 168 5.82 -19.30 3.41
CA GLY A 168 4.57 -20.05 3.30
C GLY A 168 3.43 -19.20 2.75
N VAL A 169 2.43 -18.92 3.58
CA VAL A 169 1.18 -18.27 3.17
C VAL A 169 1.38 -16.85 2.60
N TRP A 170 2.36 -16.08 3.15
CA TRP A 170 2.66 -14.75 2.64
C TRP A 170 3.21 -14.81 1.21
N LEU A 171 4.21 -15.65 0.97
CA LEU A 171 4.73 -15.90 -0.38
C LEU A 171 3.66 -16.45 -1.31
N TYR A 172 2.78 -17.35 -0.83
CA TYR A 172 1.67 -17.87 -1.64
C TYR A 172 0.72 -16.77 -2.09
N MET A 173 0.34 -15.86 -1.18
CA MET A 173 -0.46 -14.67 -1.52
C MET A 173 0.26 -13.80 -2.56
N GLU A 174 1.56 -13.54 -2.39
CA GLU A 174 2.35 -12.76 -3.32
C GLU A 174 2.41 -13.42 -4.71
N ASN A 175 2.58 -14.74 -4.75
CA ASN A 175 2.51 -15.52 -6.01
C ASN A 175 1.13 -15.41 -6.67
N LYS A 176 0.03 -15.33 -5.90
CA LYS A 176 -1.30 -15.04 -6.47
C LYS A 176 -1.38 -13.62 -7.03
N ILE A 177 -0.67 -12.66 -6.48
CA ILE A 177 -0.63 -11.30 -7.04
C ILE A 177 0.17 -11.27 -8.34
N HIS A 178 1.47 -11.59 -8.31
CA HIS A 178 2.33 -11.39 -9.49
C HIS A 178 2.43 -12.58 -10.45
N GLY A 179 1.90 -13.72 -10.06
CA GLY A 179 2.01 -14.98 -10.82
C GLY A 179 3.34 -15.70 -10.56
N ASN A 180 3.29 -17.02 -10.63
CA ASN A 180 4.46 -17.87 -10.49
C ASN A 180 4.42 -18.98 -11.56
N SER A 181 5.28 -18.86 -12.56
CA SER A 181 5.32 -19.84 -13.65
C SER A 181 5.89 -21.19 -13.21
N TYR A 182 6.70 -21.22 -12.16
CA TYR A 182 7.26 -22.46 -11.63
C TYR A 182 6.17 -23.33 -10.99
N ASP A 183 5.28 -22.71 -10.23
CA ASP A 183 4.15 -23.38 -9.57
C ASP A 183 2.87 -23.33 -10.42
N ASN A 184 2.97 -22.88 -11.68
CA ASN A 184 1.84 -22.70 -12.60
C ASN A 184 0.72 -21.80 -12.01
N ILE A 185 1.07 -20.85 -11.18
CA ILE A 185 0.13 -19.89 -10.62
C ILE A 185 -0.06 -18.73 -11.60
N LYS A 186 -1.28 -18.62 -12.15
CA LYS A 186 -1.68 -17.46 -12.94
C LYS A 186 -1.96 -16.30 -12.00
N GLY A 187 -1.08 -15.29 -12.00
CA GLY A 187 -1.23 -14.12 -11.10
C GLY A 187 -2.41 -13.24 -11.47
N TRP A 188 -2.88 -12.47 -10.49
CA TRP A 188 -3.86 -11.40 -10.70
C TRP A 188 -3.27 -10.21 -11.46
N ASN A 189 -1.95 -10.05 -11.43
CA ASN A 189 -1.23 -9.01 -12.19
C ASN A 189 -1.10 -9.38 -13.68
N ASN A 190 -2.22 -9.56 -14.35
CA ASN A 190 -2.27 -9.75 -15.80
C ASN A 190 -3.43 -8.95 -16.42
N THR A 191 -3.28 -8.54 -17.69
CA THR A 191 -4.22 -7.65 -18.35
C THR A 191 -5.60 -8.27 -18.62
N ALA A 192 -5.72 -9.60 -18.61
CA ALA A 192 -7.03 -10.26 -18.70
C ALA A 192 -7.81 -10.11 -17.38
N PHE A 193 -7.11 -10.15 -16.25
CA PHE A 193 -7.72 -10.03 -14.93
C PHE A 193 -7.93 -8.57 -14.51
N ARG A 194 -6.97 -7.68 -14.74
CA ARG A 194 -7.00 -6.31 -14.23
C ARG A 194 -6.65 -5.27 -15.29
N ASP A 195 -7.14 -4.05 -15.15
CA ASP A 195 -6.55 -2.83 -15.68
C ASP A 195 -5.54 -2.30 -14.65
N THR A 196 -5.95 -2.22 -13.38
CA THR A 196 -5.10 -1.86 -12.24
C THR A 196 -5.45 -2.71 -11.01
N LEU A 197 -4.44 -3.10 -10.24
CA LEU A 197 -4.56 -3.52 -8.84
C LEU A 197 -4.02 -2.42 -7.94
N TYR A 198 -4.81 -2.01 -6.97
CA TYR A 198 -4.41 -1.14 -5.87
C TYR A 198 -4.23 -2.01 -4.64
N ILE A 199 -3.09 -1.95 -4.00
CA ILE A 199 -2.68 -2.89 -2.96
C ILE A 199 -2.17 -2.12 -1.75
N CYS A 200 -2.71 -2.44 -0.58
CA CYS A 200 -2.19 -1.99 0.70
C CYS A 200 -1.96 -3.20 1.60
N LYS A 201 -0.76 -3.34 2.15
CA LYS A 201 -0.37 -4.46 3.00
C LYS A 201 0.38 -3.98 4.23
N GLY A 202 0.38 -4.78 5.30
CA GLY A 202 1.16 -4.50 6.49
C GLY A 202 1.00 -5.56 7.58
N GLY A 203 1.82 -5.44 8.60
CA GLY A 203 1.63 -6.12 9.87
C GLY A 203 1.08 -5.15 10.90
N THR A 204 0.25 -5.63 11.81
CA THR A 204 -0.40 -4.81 12.83
C THR A 204 0.59 -4.20 13.81
N ILE A 205 0.49 -2.89 14.03
CA ILE A 205 1.29 -2.17 15.02
C ILE A 205 0.43 -1.37 16.02
N ASP A 206 -0.88 -1.32 15.80
CA ASP A 206 -1.85 -0.65 16.67
C ASP A 206 -2.54 -1.61 17.64
N ASN A 207 -3.25 -1.05 18.61
CA ASN A 207 -4.16 -1.75 19.53
C ASN A 207 -3.50 -2.93 20.29
N ASN A 208 -2.20 -2.81 20.60
CA ASN A 208 -1.42 -3.91 21.24
C ASN A 208 -1.38 -5.21 20.43
N ASN A 209 -1.63 -5.14 19.11
CA ASN A 209 -1.55 -6.28 18.22
C ASN A 209 -0.11 -6.55 17.73
N TYR A 210 0.85 -6.34 18.61
CA TYR A 210 2.27 -6.61 18.36
C TYR A 210 2.99 -7.02 19.67
N THR A 211 4.20 -7.52 19.51
CA THR A 211 5.19 -7.66 20.55
C THR A 211 6.48 -6.94 20.16
N ARG A 212 7.53 -6.99 20.97
CA ARG A 212 8.84 -6.40 20.64
C ARG A 212 9.93 -7.45 20.75
N SER A 213 10.91 -7.35 19.84
CA SER A 213 12.17 -8.10 19.97
C SER A 213 13.05 -7.51 21.08
N ASN A 214 14.14 -8.21 21.37
CA ASN A 214 15.22 -7.70 22.24
C ASN A 214 15.89 -6.42 21.71
N THR A 215 15.85 -6.17 20.40
CA THR A 215 16.38 -4.96 19.76
C THR A 215 15.33 -3.85 19.66
N GLY A 216 14.13 -4.09 20.16
CA GLY A 216 13.04 -3.11 20.16
C GLY A 216 12.20 -3.08 18.87
N LEU A 217 12.51 -3.93 17.87
CA LEU A 217 11.68 -4.03 16.67
C LEU A 217 10.27 -4.50 17.00
N VAL A 218 9.28 -3.90 16.38
CA VAL A 218 7.90 -4.33 16.45
C VAL A 218 7.73 -5.63 15.67
N ILE A 219 7.14 -6.63 16.32
CA ILE A 219 6.79 -7.92 15.74
C ILE A 219 5.26 -8.00 15.69
N PRO A 220 4.62 -7.86 14.51
CA PRO A 220 3.18 -7.92 14.37
C PRO A 220 2.61 -9.27 14.83
N LYS A 221 1.42 -9.25 15.44
CA LYS A 221 0.66 -10.48 15.75
C LYS A 221 -0.16 -10.94 14.53
N TYR A 222 -0.51 -10.03 13.66
CA TYR A 222 -1.29 -10.29 12.45
C TYR A 222 -0.68 -9.53 11.28
N PHE A 223 -0.94 -10.06 10.08
CA PHE A 223 -0.64 -9.39 8.82
C PHE A 223 -1.92 -9.27 7.99
N PHE A 224 -1.96 -8.27 7.12
CA PHE A 224 -3.13 -8.01 6.28
C PHE A 224 -2.74 -7.62 4.86
N ALA A 225 -3.70 -7.82 3.95
CA ALA A 225 -3.67 -7.24 2.62
C ALA A 225 -5.07 -6.77 2.22
N ALA A 226 -5.18 -5.52 1.78
CA ALA A 226 -6.35 -4.95 1.12
C ALA A 226 -6.01 -4.79 -0.37
N ILE A 227 -6.79 -5.42 -1.25
CA ILE A 227 -6.56 -5.44 -2.68
C ILE A 227 -7.82 -4.98 -3.40
N LEU A 228 -7.71 -3.91 -4.18
CA LEU A 228 -8.78 -3.41 -5.04
C LEU A 228 -8.42 -3.65 -6.49
N ARG A 229 -9.22 -4.45 -7.17
CA ARG A 229 -9.13 -4.72 -8.60
C ARG A 229 -10.04 -3.77 -9.37
N VAL A 230 -9.49 -3.14 -10.40
CA VAL A 230 -10.27 -2.41 -11.41
C VAL A 230 -10.08 -3.09 -12.76
N LYS A 231 -11.20 -3.40 -13.42
CA LYS A 231 -11.24 -3.97 -14.77
C LYS A 231 -12.46 -3.46 -15.52
N ASN A 232 -12.25 -2.76 -16.65
CA ASN A 232 -13.32 -2.20 -17.48
C ASN A 232 -14.32 -1.36 -16.66
N GLY A 233 -13.83 -0.53 -15.73
CA GLY A 233 -14.66 0.26 -14.84
C GLY A 233 -15.38 -0.51 -13.71
N GLN A 234 -15.21 -1.82 -13.63
CA GLN A 234 -15.74 -2.65 -12.55
C GLN A 234 -14.71 -2.74 -11.41
N TYR A 235 -15.20 -2.61 -10.19
CA TYR A 235 -14.41 -2.64 -8.95
C TYR A 235 -14.74 -3.90 -8.17
N ASN A 236 -13.72 -4.60 -7.67
CA ASN A 236 -13.86 -5.74 -6.79
C ASN A 236 -12.75 -5.69 -5.74
N ALA A 237 -13.10 -5.87 -4.48
CA ALA A 237 -12.15 -5.84 -3.38
C ALA A 237 -11.97 -7.21 -2.73
N LEU A 238 -10.81 -7.39 -2.12
CA LEU A 238 -10.42 -8.58 -1.35
C LEU A 238 -9.62 -8.13 -0.14
N GLY A 239 -10.15 -8.38 1.06
CA GLY A 239 -9.41 -8.33 2.30
C GLY A 239 -8.80 -9.69 2.63
N LEU A 240 -7.57 -9.71 3.14
CA LEU A 240 -6.92 -10.90 3.66
C LEU A 240 -6.37 -10.61 5.06
N TRP A 241 -6.64 -11.50 6.01
CA TRP A 241 -6.21 -11.39 7.39
C TRP A 241 -5.50 -12.65 7.86
N PHE A 242 -4.25 -12.53 8.29
CA PHE A 242 -3.40 -13.64 8.68
C PHE A 242 -2.93 -13.51 10.12
N GLU A 243 -3.04 -14.57 10.91
CA GLU A 243 -2.31 -14.66 12.17
C GLU A 243 -0.82 -14.89 11.86
N HIS A 244 0.08 -14.24 12.58
CA HIS A 244 1.52 -14.38 12.39
C HIS A 244 2.05 -15.65 13.06
N LYS A 245 1.97 -16.77 12.36
CA LYS A 245 2.45 -18.09 12.83
C LYS A 245 3.08 -18.88 11.67
N ASN A 246 3.81 -19.93 11.97
CA ASN A 246 4.48 -20.75 10.94
C ASN A 246 3.54 -21.72 10.22
N ASP A 247 2.42 -22.06 10.83
CA ASP A 247 1.54 -23.12 10.36
C ASP A 247 0.26 -22.52 9.75
N HIS A 248 0.18 -22.56 8.44
CA HIS A 248 -0.89 -21.96 7.67
C HIS A 248 -1.48 -22.89 6.61
N SER A 249 -2.78 -22.74 6.35
CA SER A 249 -3.41 -23.30 5.16
C SER A 249 -2.85 -22.64 3.89
N THR A 250 -2.72 -23.42 2.84
CA THR A 250 -2.35 -22.93 1.50
C THR A 250 -3.54 -22.33 0.74
N SER A 251 -4.78 -22.42 1.26
CA SER A 251 -5.97 -21.80 0.67
C SER A 251 -6.16 -20.39 1.22
N LEU A 252 -6.14 -19.38 0.34
CA LEU A 252 -6.43 -17.99 0.72
C LEU A 252 -7.88 -17.76 1.16
N LYS A 253 -8.80 -18.65 0.81
CA LYS A 253 -10.20 -18.60 1.22
C LYS A 253 -10.36 -18.52 2.74
N ALA A 254 -9.52 -19.24 3.49
CA ALA A 254 -9.55 -19.23 4.96
C ALA A 254 -9.20 -17.88 5.59
N TYR A 255 -8.58 -16.98 4.83
CA TYR A 255 -8.12 -15.66 5.27
C TYR A 255 -8.89 -14.51 4.65
N ALA A 256 -9.77 -14.81 3.68
CA ALA A 256 -10.52 -13.80 2.94
C ALA A 256 -11.64 -13.19 3.78
N CYS A 257 -11.80 -11.88 3.67
CA CYS A 257 -12.87 -11.11 4.30
C CYS A 257 -13.23 -9.89 3.44
N SER A 258 -14.33 -9.21 3.77
CA SER A 258 -14.65 -7.90 3.20
C SER A 258 -13.63 -6.84 3.65
N ILE A 259 -13.58 -5.70 2.98
CA ILE A 259 -12.74 -4.56 3.42
C ILE A 259 -13.27 -4.00 4.74
N ASP A 260 -14.59 -3.81 4.92
CA ASP A 260 -15.20 -3.40 6.21
C ASP A 260 -14.71 -4.26 7.39
N GLU A 261 -14.65 -5.59 7.21
CA GLU A 261 -14.17 -6.48 8.25
C GLU A 261 -12.67 -6.30 8.48
N LEU A 262 -11.89 -6.06 7.43
CA LEU A 262 -10.46 -5.80 7.56
C LEU A 262 -10.19 -4.48 8.29
N GLU A 263 -10.96 -3.43 8.00
CA GLU A 263 -10.93 -2.13 8.68
C GLU A 263 -11.27 -2.25 10.15
N ARG A 264 -12.33 -2.98 10.47
CA ARG A 264 -12.70 -3.24 11.86
C ARG A 264 -11.59 -3.92 12.66
N ARG A 265 -10.78 -4.79 12.02
CA ARG A 265 -9.66 -5.50 12.64
C ARG A 265 -8.42 -4.65 12.76
N THR A 266 -8.12 -3.84 11.76
CA THR A 266 -6.90 -3.03 11.68
C THR A 266 -7.05 -1.64 12.27
N GLY A 267 -8.24 -1.05 12.20
CA GLY A 267 -8.48 0.37 12.46
C GLY A 267 -7.93 1.27 11.35
N ILE A 268 -7.66 0.71 10.16
CA ILE A 268 -7.19 1.43 8.97
C ILE A 268 -8.38 1.55 8.02
N ASP A 269 -8.68 2.75 7.55
CA ASP A 269 -9.69 3.07 6.55
C ASP A 269 -9.02 2.94 5.17
N PHE A 270 -9.36 1.86 4.45
CA PHE A 270 -8.77 1.54 3.15
C PHE A 270 -9.57 2.21 2.03
N PHE A 271 -8.90 2.49 0.90
CA PHE A 271 -9.51 3.04 -0.31
C PHE A 271 -10.32 4.33 -0.12
N CYS A 272 -10.08 5.06 0.96
CA CYS A 272 -10.74 6.31 1.35
C CYS A 272 -10.77 7.40 0.25
N ASN A 273 -9.99 7.25 -0.80
CA ASN A 273 -10.00 8.13 -1.96
C ASN A 273 -11.03 7.73 -3.03
N LEU A 274 -11.81 6.65 -2.82
CA LEU A 274 -13.01 6.36 -3.60
C LEU A 274 -14.14 7.32 -3.21
N PRO A 275 -15.04 7.68 -4.13
CA PRO A 275 -16.28 8.37 -3.74
C PRO A 275 -17.08 7.53 -2.72
N ASP A 276 -17.60 8.16 -1.64
CA ASP A 276 -18.27 7.51 -0.50
C ASP A 276 -19.34 6.48 -0.88
N ASP A 277 -20.11 6.76 -1.95
CA ASP A 277 -21.14 5.84 -2.44
C ASP A 277 -20.57 4.56 -3.05
N ARG A 278 -19.40 4.62 -3.67
CA ARG A 278 -18.69 3.46 -4.20
C ARG A 278 -17.92 2.72 -3.12
N GLU A 279 -17.18 3.46 -2.32
CA GLU A 279 -16.40 2.95 -1.20
C GLU A 279 -17.26 2.03 -0.35
N ARG A 280 -18.36 2.52 0.22
CA ARG A 280 -19.30 1.75 1.03
C ARG A 280 -19.78 0.45 0.38
N VAL A 281 -20.09 0.46 -0.93
CA VAL A 281 -20.60 -0.73 -1.63
C VAL A 281 -19.47 -1.75 -1.86
N ILE A 282 -18.29 -1.28 -2.21
CA ILE A 282 -17.13 -2.12 -2.53
C ILE A 282 -16.59 -2.78 -1.27
N GLU A 283 -16.52 -2.04 -0.17
CA GLU A 283 -15.93 -2.48 1.09
C GLU A 283 -16.82 -3.44 1.86
N ALA A 284 -18.15 -3.23 1.82
CA ALA A 284 -19.13 -4.14 2.41
C ALA A 284 -19.25 -5.48 1.65
N ALA A 285 -18.82 -5.52 0.37
CA ALA A 285 -18.99 -6.71 -0.45
C ALA A 285 -18.08 -7.84 0.02
N GLN A 286 -18.65 -9.05 0.15
CA GLN A 286 -17.84 -10.24 0.37
C GLN A 286 -17.00 -10.57 -0.87
N PRO A 287 -15.75 -11.02 -0.72
CA PRO A 287 -14.91 -11.42 -1.84
C PRO A 287 -15.60 -12.48 -2.70
N ASN A 288 -15.53 -12.32 -4.01
CA ASN A 288 -16.03 -13.30 -4.96
C ASN A 288 -14.98 -14.41 -5.14
N ASP A 289 -15.18 -15.57 -4.51
CA ASP A 289 -14.24 -16.70 -4.52
C ASP A 289 -13.83 -17.12 -5.94
N ALA A 290 -14.80 -17.25 -6.85
CA ALA A 290 -14.55 -17.67 -8.23
C ALA A 290 -13.70 -16.63 -9.00
N LEU A 291 -13.98 -15.32 -8.79
CA LEU A 291 -13.20 -14.26 -9.41
C LEU A 291 -11.74 -14.27 -8.93
N TRP A 292 -11.53 -14.40 -7.63
CA TRP A 292 -10.20 -14.35 -7.01
C TRP A 292 -9.47 -15.70 -7.01
N GLY A 293 -10.15 -16.79 -7.42
CA GLY A 293 -9.59 -18.14 -7.39
C GLY A 293 -9.17 -18.55 -5.98
N LEU A 294 -10.08 -18.39 -5.01
CA LEU A 294 -9.87 -18.69 -3.59
C LEU A 294 -10.26 -20.13 -3.20
N GLU A 295 -10.57 -20.98 -4.16
CA GLU A 295 -11.01 -22.36 -3.96
C GLU A 295 -9.92 -23.26 -3.35
#